data_8cfa2a854f1c4f3640bb273d55ea39c3
#
_entry.id   8cfa2a854f1c4f3640bb273d55ea39c3
#
_cell.length_a   1.000
_cell.length_b   1.000
_cell.length_c   1.000
_cell.angle_alpha   90.00
_cell.angle_beta   90.00
_cell.angle_gamma   90.00
#
_symmetry.space_group_name_H-M   'P 1'
#
loop_
_entity.id
_entity.type
_entity.pdbx_description
1 polymer ?
#
loop_
_entity_poly.entity_id
_entity_poly.type
_entity_poly.pdbx_seq_one_letter_code
_entity_poly.pdbx_strand_id
1 'polypeptide(L)'
;LERFKLKQFNQAIQYHLITAADDVLPGYNRTVRNRVKQQLQAYNIAIYSSTRVASVEQGMIHCQNGAAILSDEIIWCTQASGSSWLQQSQLACDDAGFIKVRQTLQSLEHDHIFAAGDIAHMVANPRPKAGVYAVRQADTLFHNLRALLLKQPLLEYKPQDGFLSLLALGEKKATGSKSFVSFSGDWVWRWKDSIDAKFMHKFSQLPELSMPAGAIVDPLLIADHEKNEQHDPLKRCTGCGGKVGAAVLQQVLNEVLGEASYQPQDAV
;
A
#
# COMPACT_ATOMS: atom_id res chain seq x y z
N LEU A 1 12.73 -6.19 -15.19
CA LEU A 1 12.19 -7.55 -15.38
C LEU A 1 12.32 -7.98 -16.84
N GLU A 2 11.94 -7.17 -17.81
CA GLU A 2 11.99 -7.46 -19.26
C GLU A 2 13.41 -7.78 -19.73
N ARG A 3 14.42 -6.94 -19.38
CA ARG A 3 15.81 -7.19 -19.73
C ARG A 3 16.43 -8.44 -19.11
N PHE A 4 15.89 -8.90 -17.98
CA PHE A 4 16.38 -10.10 -17.30
C PHE A 4 15.81 -11.37 -17.94
N LYS A 5 14.52 -11.38 -18.29
CA LYS A 5 13.85 -12.53 -18.96
C LYS A 5 14.33 -12.70 -20.42
N LEU A 6 14.49 -11.63 -21.17
CA LEU A 6 14.99 -11.68 -22.56
C LEU A 6 16.41 -12.28 -22.67
N LYS A 7 17.23 -12.22 -21.63
CA LYS A 7 18.56 -12.87 -21.61
C LYS A 7 18.53 -14.37 -21.30
N GLN A 8 17.47 -14.85 -20.64
CA GLN A 8 17.34 -16.27 -20.26
C GLN A 8 16.52 -17.09 -21.28
N PHE A 9 15.56 -16.47 -21.95
CA PHE A 9 14.71 -17.16 -22.92
C PHE A 9 14.92 -16.55 -24.31
N ASN A 10 15.40 -17.37 -25.24
CA ASN A 10 15.60 -16.98 -26.64
C ASN A 10 14.26 -16.85 -27.41
N GLN A 11 13.15 -16.65 -26.70
CA GLN A 11 11.79 -16.53 -27.25
C GLN A 11 11.27 -15.11 -27.04
N ALA A 12 10.56 -14.60 -28.04
CA ALA A 12 9.87 -13.31 -27.97
C ALA A 12 8.73 -13.39 -26.93
N ILE A 13 8.77 -12.52 -25.92
CA ILE A 13 7.69 -12.41 -24.93
C ILE A 13 6.57 -11.56 -25.53
N GLN A 14 5.34 -12.08 -25.50
CA GLN A 14 4.14 -11.34 -25.84
C GLN A 14 3.46 -10.84 -24.58
N TYR A 15 3.11 -9.56 -24.56
CA TYR A 15 2.42 -8.95 -23.43
C TYR A 15 0.97 -8.64 -23.78
N HIS A 16 0.07 -8.99 -22.88
CA HIS A 16 -1.35 -8.74 -22.98
C HIS A 16 -1.81 -7.91 -21.77
N LEU A 17 -2.49 -6.79 -22.00
CA LEU A 17 -3.16 -5.99 -21.01
C LEU A 17 -4.67 -6.19 -21.11
N ILE A 18 -5.27 -6.81 -20.10
CA ILE A 18 -6.70 -7.08 -20.07
C ILE A 18 -7.36 -6.17 -19.05
N THR A 19 -8.39 -5.44 -19.44
CA THR A 19 -9.13 -4.56 -18.54
C THR A 19 -10.64 -4.67 -18.76
N ALA A 20 -11.39 -4.70 -17.67
CA ALA A 20 -12.86 -4.65 -17.71
C ALA A 20 -13.40 -3.26 -18.07
N ALA A 21 -12.58 -2.21 -17.94
CA ALA A 21 -12.95 -0.86 -18.33
C ALA A 21 -12.94 -0.71 -19.86
N ASP A 22 -13.69 0.27 -20.36
CA ASP A 22 -13.77 0.61 -21.78
C ASP A 22 -12.45 1.17 -22.35
N ASP A 23 -11.58 1.66 -21.49
CA ASP A 23 -10.27 2.19 -21.84
C ASP A 23 -9.24 1.95 -20.73
N VAL A 24 -7.96 2.08 -21.05
CA VAL A 24 -6.87 2.08 -20.08
C VAL A 24 -6.93 3.35 -19.24
N LEU A 25 -6.64 3.23 -17.94
CA LEU A 25 -6.58 4.35 -17.01
C LEU A 25 -7.84 5.25 -17.01
N PRO A 26 -9.05 4.74 -16.75
CA PRO A 26 -10.29 5.50 -16.89
C PRO A 26 -10.35 6.75 -16.00
N GLY A 27 -9.61 6.78 -14.89
CA GLY A 27 -9.50 7.94 -13.98
C GLY A 27 -8.61 9.08 -14.45
N TYR A 28 -7.97 8.94 -15.63
CA TYR A 28 -7.06 9.96 -16.19
C TYR A 28 -7.68 10.71 -17.35
N ASN A 29 -7.19 11.94 -17.57
CA ASN A 29 -7.63 12.72 -18.73
C ASN A 29 -7.22 12.05 -20.07
N ARG A 30 -7.92 12.40 -21.14
CA ARG A 30 -7.75 11.79 -22.47
C ARG A 30 -6.30 11.90 -22.99
N THR A 31 -5.61 12.99 -22.71
CA THR A 31 -4.22 13.21 -23.15
C THR A 31 -3.26 12.19 -22.52
N VAL A 32 -3.39 11.95 -21.22
CA VAL A 32 -2.57 10.94 -20.50
C VAL A 32 -2.91 9.55 -21.04
N ARG A 33 -4.19 9.20 -21.16
CA ARG A 33 -4.63 7.90 -21.68
C ARG A 33 -4.06 7.62 -23.09
N ASN A 34 -4.13 8.60 -23.99
CA ASN A 34 -3.60 8.45 -25.35
C ASN A 34 -2.08 8.25 -25.37
N ARG A 35 -1.34 8.97 -24.51
CA ARG A 35 0.11 8.79 -24.41
C ARG A 35 0.47 7.39 -23.89
N VAL A 36 -0.25 6.91 -22.88
CA VAL A 36 -0.05 5.55 -22.37
C VAL A 36 -0.36 4.52 -23.44
N LYS A 37 -1.48 4.64 -24.16
CA LYS A 37 -1.81 3.73 -25.26
C LYS A 37 -0.74 3.71 -26.36
N GLN A 38 -0.26 4.88 -26.77
CA GLN A 38 0.84 4.97 -27.75
C GLN A 38 2.10 4.25 -27.26
N GLN A 39 2.44 4.39 -25.97
CA GLN A 39 3.60 3.71 -25.39
C GLN A 39 3.40 2.19 -25.31
N LEU A 40 2.20 1.73 -24.92
CA LEU A 40 1.86 0.30 -24.90
C LEU A 40 1.95 -0.30 -26.31
N GLN A 41 1.44 0.41 -27.32
CA GLN A 41 1.55 0.01 -28.73
C GLN A 41 3.01 -0.04 -29.20
N ALA A 42 3.83 0.94 -28.82
CA ALA A 42 5.26 0.95 -29.17
C ALA A 42 6.02 -0.23 -28.55
N TYR A 43 5.53 -0.79 -27.45
CA TYR A 43 6.04 -2.02 -26.83
C TYR A 43 5.36 -3.30 -27.35
N ASN A 44 4.54 -3.22 -28.39
CA ASN A 44 3.76 -4.34 -28.93
C ASN A 44 2.89 -5.05 -27.87
N ILE A 45 2.34 -4.28 -26.90
CA ILE A 45 1.44 -4.79 -25.89
C ILE A 45 0.02 -4.82 -26.43
N ALA A 46 -0.58 -6.01 -26.52
CA ALA A 46 -1.97 -6.16 -26.95
C ALA A 46 -2.91 -5.70 -25.82
N ILE A 47 -3.88 -4.82 -26.16
CA ILE A 47 -4.82 -4.26 -25.20
C ILE A 47 -6.22 -4.84 -25.47
N TYR A 48 -6.81 -5.47 -24.44
CA TYR A 48 -8.17 -6.00 -24.44
C TYR A 48 -9.02 -5.16 -23.49
N SER A 49 -9.66 -4.12 -24.01
CA SER A 49 -10.61 -3.27 -23.28
C SER A 49 -11.99 -3.93 -23.21
N SER A 50 -12.85 -3.47 -22.30
CA SER A 50 -14.20 -4.01 -22.06
C SER A 50 -14.21 -5.53 -21.93
N THR A 51 -13.10 -6.09 -21.41
CA THR A 51 -12.88 -7.52 -21.30
C THR A 51 -12.69 -7.88 -19.84
N ARG A 52 -13.71 -8.47 -19.24
CA ARG A 52 -13.67 -8.94 -17.86
C ARG A 52 -13.22 -10.39 -17.81
N VAL A 53 -12.18 -10.67 -17.05
CA VAL A 53 -11.76 -12.04 -16.75
C VAL A 53 -12.81 -12.73 -15.88
N ALA A 54 -13.23 -13.93 -16.26
CA ALA A 54 -14.16 -14.75 -15.53
C ALA A 54 -13.43 -15.79 -14.67
N SER A 55 -12.49 -16.53 -15.25
CA SER A 55 -11.66 -17.52 -14.56
C SER A 55 -10.30 -17.65 -15.22
N VAL A 56 -9.38 -18.30 -14.51
CA VAL A 56 -8.05 -18.67 -15.02
C VAL A 56 -7.85 -20.14 -14.70
N GLU A 57 -7.60 -20.94 -15.72
CA GLU A 57 -7.40 -22.39 -15.59
C GLU A 57 -6.25 -22.85 -16.48
N GLN A 58 -5.28 -23.56 -15.90
CA GLN A 58 -4.20 -24.24 -16.64
C GLN A 58 -3.52 -23.34 -17.71
N GLY A 59 -3.20 -22.07 -17.36
CA GLY A 59 -2.55 -21.15 -18.28
C GLY A 59 -3.48 -20.49 -19.31
N MET A 60 -4.80 -20.68 -19.19
CA MET A 60 -5.81 -20.06 -20.03
C MET A 60 -6.64 -19.05 -19.24
N ILE A 61 -6.74 -17.84 -19.75
CA ILE A 61 -7.58 -16.77 -19.20
C ILE A 61 -8.92 -16.80 -19.93
N HIS A 62 -10.00 -17.16 -19.24
CA HIS A 62 -11.35 -17.13 -19.76
C HIS A 62 -12.02 -15.81 -19.46
N CYS A 63 -12.58 -15.17 -20.47
CA CYS A 63 -13.24 -13.86 -20.36
C CYS A 63 -14.76 -14.02 -20.44
N GLN A 64 -15.50 -13.12 -19.81
CA GLN A 64 -16.97 -13.15 -19.81
C GLN A 64 -17.61 -13.01 -21.20
N ASN A 65 -16.90 -12.39 -22.14
CA ASN A 65 -17.34 -12.28 -23.54
C ASN A 65 -17.06 -13.53 -24.38
N GLY A 66 -16.62 -14.63 -23.76
CA GLY A 66 -16.30 -15.89 -24.43
C GLY A 66 -14.88 -15.98 -25.01
N ALA A 67 -14.09 -14.91 -24.96
CA ALA A 67 -12.69 -14.98 -25.40
C ALA A 67 -11.85 -15.82 -24.43
N ALA A 68 -10.89 -16.56 -24.98
CA ALA A 68 -9.88 -17.31 -24.25
C ALA A 68 -8.48 -16.85 -24.68
N ILE A 69 -7.63 -16.51 -23.74
CA ILE A 69 -6.28 -15.99 -23.96
C ILE A 69 -5.28 -16.91 -23.28
N LEU A 70 -4.39 -17.52 -24.08
CA LEU A 70 -3.31 -18.34 -23.55
C LEU A 70 -2.28 -17.47 -22.85
N SER A 71 -1.79 -17.89 -21.68
CA SER A 71 -0.82 -17.14 -20.90
C SER A 71 0.05 -18.06 -20.06
N ASP A 72 1.36 -17.90 -20.15
CA ASP A 72 2.32 -18.63 -19.33
C ASP A 72 2.48 -18.00 -17.93
N GLU A 73 2.33 -16.67 -17.85
CA GLU A 73 2.48 -15.90 -16.62
C GLU A 73 1.40 -14.82 -16.52
N ILE A 74 0.84 -14.66 -15.34
CA ILE A 74 -0.23 -13.67 -15.09
C ILE A 74 0.15 -12.77 -13.93
N ILE A 75 0.11 -11.47 -14.18
CA ILE A 75 0.31 -10.44 -13.15
C ILE A 75 -1.04 -9.79 -12.86
N TRP A 76 -1.57 -10.03 -11.68
CA TRP A 76 -2.81 -9.42 -11.24
C TRP A 76 -2.55 -8.00 -10.71
N CYS A 77 -3.10 -7.01 -11.43
CA CYS A 77 -3.07 -5.59 -11.05
C CYS A 77 -4.50 -5.06 -10.88
N THR A 78 -5.38 -5.86 -10.30
CA THR A 78 -6.77 -5.51 -10.04
C THR A 78 -6.89 -4.53 -8.89
N GLN A 79 -8.08 -3.91 -8.74
CA GLN A 79 -8.34 -3.04 -7.61
C GLN A 79 -8.27 -3.83 -6.30
N ALA A 80 -7.82 -3.15 -5.24
CA ALA A 80 -7.83 -3.72 -3.89
C ALA A 80 -9.28 -3.92 -3.39
N SER A 81 -9.46 -4.92 -2.55
CA SER A 81 -10.66 -5.13 -1.75
C SER A 81 -10.28 -5.30 -0.28
N GLY A 82 -11.21 -5.04 0.60
CA GLY A 82 -11.01 -5.32 2.02
C GLY A 82 -10.96 -6.83 2.28
N SER A 83 -10.18 -7.24 3.27
CA SER A 83 -10.11 -8.64 3.67
C SER A 83 -11.44 -9.12 4.24
N SER A 84 -11.84 -10.35 3.94
CA SER A 84 -13.13 -10.92 4.36
C SER A 84 -13.35 -10.93 5.88
N TRP A 85 -12.29 -11.06 6.68
CA TRP A 85 -12.38 -11.03 8.13
C TRP A 85 -12.90 -9.69 8.68
N LEU A 86 -12.72 -8.57 7.95
CA LEU A 86 -13.25 -7.26 8.35
C LEU A 86 -14.78 -7.26 8.38
N GLN A 87 -15.42 -7.88 7.39
CA GLN A 87 -16.87 -8.04 7.37
C GLN A 87 -17.35 -8.96 8.51
N GLN A 88 -16.55 -9.98 8.85
CA GLN A 88 -16.84 -10.90 9.95
C GLN A 88 -16.66 -10.26 11.33
N SER A 89 -15.86 -9.18 11.44
CA SER A 89 -15.57 -8.47 12.70
C SER A 89 -16.69 -7.51 13.14
N GLN A 90 -17.82 -7.47 12.45
CA GLN A 90 -18.96 -6.59 12.72
C GLN A 90 -18.65 -5.09 12.50
N LEU A 91 -17.58 -4.75 11.83
CA LEU A 91 -17.31 -3.38 11.39
C LEU A 91 -18.14 -3.07 10.14
N ALA A 92 -18.74 -1.88 10.08
CA ALA A 92 -19.41 -1.43 8.87
C ALA A 92 -18.40 -1.29 7.74
N CYS A 93 -18.61 -2.06 6.68
CA CYS A 93 -17.79 -2.03 5.47
C CYS A 93 -18.62 -1.54 4.28
N ASP A 94 -17.95 -1.03 3.25
CA ASP A 94 -18.57 -0.80 1.96
C ASP A 94 -18.67 -2.11 1.15
N ASP A 95 -19.21 -2.03 -0.08
CA ASP A 95 -19.43 -3.20 -0.94
C ASP A 95 -18.10 -3.88 -1.37
N ALA A 96 -16.99 -3.14 -1.32
CA ALA A 96 -15.65 -3.67 -1.60
C ALA A 96 -14.93 -4.19 -0.32
N GLY A 97 -15.59 -4.15 0.84
CA GLY A 97 -15.07 -4.64 2.11
C GLY A 97 -14.17 -3.66 2.87
N PHE A 98 -14.12 -2.39 2.48
CA PHE A 98 -13.36 -1.36 3.19
C PHE A 98 -14.13 -0.80 4.38
N ILE A 99 -13.45 -0.58 5.50
CA ILE A 99 -14.05 -0.07 6.74
C ILE A 99 -14.59 1.35 6.51
N LYS A 100 -15.88 1.55 6.77
CA LYS A 100 -16.48 2.88 6.75
C LYS A 100 -16.02 3.70 7.95
N VAL A 101 -15.49 4.89 7.67
CA VAL A 101 -14.97 5.79 8.70
C VAL A 101 -15.56 7.18 8.60
N ARG A 102 -15.63 7.84 9.77
CA ARG A 102 -15.95 9.25 9.92
C ARG A 102 -14.77 10.13 9.46
N GLN A 103 -14.95 11.44 9.43
CA GLN A 103 -13.84 12.39 9.13
C GLN A 103 -12.72 12.34 10.18
N THR A 104 -13.01 11.90 11.40
CA THR A 104 -12.00 11.66 12.45
C THR A 104 -11.20 10.37 12.26
N LEU A 105 -11.45 9.62 11.18
CA LEU A 105 -10.87 8.29 10.88
C LEU A 105 -11.32 7.19 11.85
N GLN A 106 -12.31 7.45 12.72
CA GLN A 106 -12.94 6.42 13.55
C GLN A 106 -13.92 5.60 12.71
N SER A 107 -14.07 4.32 13.04
CA SER A 107 -15.15 3.50 12.48
C SER A 107 -16.53 4.09 12.84
N LEU A 108 -17.57 3.73 12.08
CA LEU A 108 -18.89 4.29 12.35
C LEU A 108 -19.47 3.80 13.67
N GLU A 109 -19.21 2.55 14.04
CA GLU A 109 -19.80 1.87 15.19
C GLU A 109 -18.99 2.02 16.47
N HIS A 110 -17.66 2.18 16.35
CA HIS A 110 -16.75 2.10 17.49
C HIS A 110 -15.84 3.33 17.57
N ASP A 111 -15.97 4.09 18.65
CA ASP A 111 -15.17 5.31 18.84
C ASP A 111 -13.69 5.06 19.11
N HIS A 112 -13.33 3.84 19.50
CA HIS A 112 -11.95 3.43 19.79
C HIS A 112 -11.27 2.64 18.67
N ILE A 113 -11.96 2.42 17.54
CA ILE A 113 -11.40 1.75 16.35
C ILE A 113 -11.20 2.80 15.25
N PHE A 114 -9.99 2.85 14.74
CA PHE A 114 -9.59 3.75 13.65
C PHE A 114 -9.14 2.96 12.43
N ALA A 115 -9.39 3.52 11.24
CA ALA A 115 -8.83 3.00 10.01
C ALA A 115 -8.34 4.14 9.12
N ALA A 116 -7.19 3.94 8.47
CA ALA A 116 -6.58 4.90 7.56
C ALA A 116 -5.93 4.19 6.36
N GLY A 117 -5.61 4.94 5.33
CA GLY A 117 -5.06 4.41 4.09
C GLY A 117 -6.09 3.65 3.26
N ASP A 118 -5.63 2.68 2.49
CA ASP A 118 -6.47 1.99 1.51
C ASP A 118 -7.60 1.18 2.14
N ILE A 119 -7.43 0.75 3.40
CA ILE A 119 -8.47 0.00 4.13
C ILE A 119 -9.67 0.87 4.53
N ALA A 120 -9.52 2.18 4.60
CA ALA A 120 -10.54 3.10 5.06
C ALA A 120 -11.40 3.64 3.92
N HIS A 121 -12.74 3.62 4.08
CA HIS A 121 -13.70 4.30 3.24
C HIS A 121 -14.29 5.49 4.00
N MET A 122 -13.87 6.71 3.67
CA MET A 122 -14.40 7.93 4.25
C MET A 122 -15.80 8.20 3.70
N VAL A 123 -16.84 8.04 4.51
CA VAL A 123 -18.23 8.16 4.06
C VAL A 123 -18.55 9.58 3.57
N ALA A 124 -18.12 10.60 4.30
CA ALA A 124 -18.39 12.01 3.95
C ALA A 124 -17.61 12.50 2.73
N ASN A 125 -16.42 11.94 2.47
CA ASN A 125 -15.52 12.38 1.42
C ASN A 125 -14.79 11.19 0.77
N PRO A 126 -15.50 10.34 0.00
CA PRO A 126 -14.86 9.19 -0.67
C PRO A 126 -13.69 9.62 -1.56
N ARG A 127 -12.58 8.90 -1.47
CA ARG A 127 -11.37 9.17 -2.26
C ARG A 127 -10.85 7.89 -2.92
N PRO A 128 -10.15 7.99 -4.05
CA PRO A 128 -9.46 6.85 -4.65
C PRO A 128 -8.44 6.25 -3.68
N LYS A 129 -8.22 4.94 -3.76
CA LYS A 129 -7.18 4.26 -3.00
C LYS A 129 -5.81 4.64 -3.58
N ALA A 130 -5.11 5.55 -2.91
CA ALA A 130 -3.82 6.06 -3.35
C ALA A 130 -2.96 6.45 -2.14
N GLY A 131 -1.68 6.07 -2.17
CA GLY A 131 -0.74 6.26 -1.07
C GLY A 131 -0.64 7.71 -0.56
N VAL A 132 -0.89 8.71 -1.41
CA VAL A 132 -0.88 10.11 -0.99
C VAL A 132 -1.93 10.42 0.07
N TYR A 133 -3.10 9.78 0.03
CA TYR A 133 -4.13 9.95 1.05
C TYR A 133 -3.72 9.24 2.34
N ALA A 134 -3.18 8.01 2.23
CA ALA A 134 -2.67 7.26 3.38
C ALA A 134 -1.60 8.05 4.15
N VAL A 135 -0.60 8.60 3.44
CA VAL A 135 0.47 9.40 4.06
C VAL A 135 -0.08 10.64 4.76
N ARG A 136 -1.07 11.33 4.16
CA ARG A 136 -1.65 12.54 4.75
C ARG A 136 -2.63 12.27 5.89
N GLN A 137 -3.20 11.08 5.96
CA GLN A 137 -4.03 10.67 7.09
C GLN A 137 -3.20 10.38 8.34
N ALA A 138 -1.91 10.07 8.21
CA ALA A 138 -1.05 9.66 9.30
C ALA A 138 -1.02 10.67 10.46
N ASP A 139 -0.86 11.96 10.16
CA ASP A 139 -0.80 13.01 11.19
C ASP A 139 -2.13 13.13 11.95
N THR A 140 -3.27 13.07 11.23
CA THR A 140 -4.59 13.11 11.86
C THR A 140 -4.84 11.85 12.68
N LEU A 141 -4.45 10.67 12.17
CA LEU A 141 -4.58 9.40 12.89
C LEU A 141 -3.77 9.43 14.18
N PHE A 142 -2.49 9.83 14.11
CA PHE A 142 -1.62 9.94 15.27
C PHE A 142 -2.20 10.88 16.34
N HIS A 143 -2.63 12.09 15.91
CA HIS A 143 -3.27 13.05 16.81
C HIS A 143 -4.52 12.45 17.48
N ASN A 144 -5.39 11.82 16.70
CA ASN A 144 -6.66 11.31 17.20
C ASN A 144 -6.52 10.10 18.12
N LEU A 145 -5.57 9.20 17.86
CA LEU A 145 -5.25 8.12 18.79
C LEU A 145 -4.79 8.66 20.14
N ARG A 146 -3.90 9.65 20.13
CA ARG A 146 -3.43 10.31 21.35
C ARG A 146 -4.56 11.09 22.05
N ALA A 147 -5.33 11.88 21.28
CA ALA A 147 -6.43 12.67 21.83
C ALA A 147 -7.52 11.80 22.47
N LEU A 148 -7.82 10.63 21.89
CA LEU A 148 -8.75 9.67 22.50
C LEU A 148 -8.29 9.22 23.88
N LEU A 149 -7.02 8.84 24.02
CA LEU A 149 -6.44 8.42 25.31
C LEU A 149 -6.46 9.55 26.33
N LEU A 150 -6.22 10.78 25.90
CA LEU A 150 -6.20 11.97 26.77
C LEU A 150 -7.58 12.61 26.94
N LYS A 151 -8.65 12.01 26.40
CA LYS A 151 -10.02 12.56 26.40
C LYS A 151 -10.11 13.98 25.85
N GLN A 152 -9.32 14.27 24.82
CA GLN A 152 -9.26 15.55 24.12
C GLN A 152 -10.11 15.51 22.83
N PRO A 153 -10.53 16.65 22.28
CA PRO A 153 -11.25 16.73 21.02
C PRO A 153 -10.44 16.13 19.86
N LEU A 154 -11.15 15.40 18.98
CA LEU A 154 -10.55 14.79 17.80
C LEU A 154 -10.52 15.80 16.63
N LEU A 155 -9.54 15.65 15.75
CA LEU A 155 -9.41 16.42 14.51
C LEU A 155 -10.11 15.72 13.35
N GLU A 156 -10.73 16.50 12.49
CA GLU A 156 -11.27 16.01 11.23
C GLU A 156 -10.20 16.05 10.12
N TYR A 157 -10.01 14.95 9.46
CA TYR A 157 -9.21 14.89 8.25
C TYR A 157 -9.98 15.46 7.06
N LYS A 158 -9.44 16.49 6.44
CA LYS A 158 -9.98 17.10 5.22
C LYS A 158 -9.11 16.69 4.02
N PRO A 159 -9.55 15.70 3.22
CA PRO A 159 -8.77 15.25 2.08
C PRO A 159 -8.70 16.34 0.99
N GLN A 160 -7.56 16.45 0.32
CA GLN A 160 -7.43 17.30 -0.87
C GLN A 160 -8.33 16.79 -2.01
N ASP A 161 -8.78 17.71 -2.88
CA ASP A 161 -9.65 17.37 -4.03
C ASP A 161 -8.91 16.61 -5.13
N GLY A 162 -7.59 16.80 -5.25
CA GLY A 162 -6.78 16.13 -6.25
C GLY A 162 -5.32 16.03 -5.83
N PHE A 163 -4.58 15.25 -6.55
CA PHE A 163 -3.14 15.06 -6.35
C PHE A 163 -2.39 15.05 -7.68
N LEU A 164 -1.08 15.31 -7.59
CA LEU A 164 -0.18 15.13 -8.72
C LEU A 164 0.00 13.63 -8.98
N SER A 165 -0.37 13.18 -10.17
CA SER A 165 -0.12 11.81 -10.60
C SER A 165 0.99 11.78 -11.64
N LEU A 166 2.02 10.97 -11.38
CA LEU A 166 3.17 10.79 -12.26
C LEU A 166 3.32 9.31 -12.61
N LEU A 167 3.15 8.98 -13.91
CA LEU A 167 3.24 7.63 -14.44
C LEU A 167 4.54 7.46 -15.23
N ALA A 168 5.35 6.48 -14.84
CA ALA A 168 6.50 6.07 -15.62
C ALA A 168 6.05 5.28 -16.86
N LEU A 169 6.63 5.60 -18.01
CA LEU A 169 6.30 4.99 -19.31
C LEU A 169 7.41 4.06 -19.83
N GLY A 170 8.43 3.81 -19.03
CA GLY A 170 9.66 3.10 -19.45
C GLY A 170 10.69 4.08 -20.04
N GLU A 171 11.92 3.59 -20.26
CA GLU A 171 13.02 4.31 -20.92
C GLU A 171 13.27 5.73 -20.40
N LYS A 172 13.12 5.94 -19.08
CA LYS A 172 13.27 7.25 -18.43
C LYS A 172 12.31 8.32 -18.97
N LYS A 173 11.14 7.90 -19.45
CA LYS A 173 10.02 8.77 -19.82
C LYS A 173 8.89 8.66 -18.81
N ALA A 174 8.19 9.76 -18.60
CA ALA A 174 7.01 9.77 -17.75
C ALA A 174 5.95 10.74 -18.31
N THR A 175 4.71 10.49 -17.93
CA THR A 175 3.61 11.44 -18.10
C THR A 175 2.99 11.73 -16.76
N GLY A 176 2.46 12.94 -16.61
CA GLY A 176 1.80 13.33 -15.39
C GLY A 176 0.57 14.17 -15.64
N SER A 177 -0.27 14.22 -14.64
CA SER A 177 -1.41 15.12 -14.61
C SER A 177 -1.68 15.66 -13.21
N LYS A 178 -2.19 16.89 -13.17
CA LYS A 178 -2.78 17.49 -11.99
C LYS A 178 -4.03 18.23 -12.45
N SER A 179 -5.18 17.82 -11.99
CA SER A 179 -6.47 18.30 -12.46
C SER A 179 -6.58 18.19 -13.99
N PHE A 180 -6.78 19.29 -14.71
CA PHE A 180 -6.92 19.29 -16.16
C PHE A 180 -5.60 19.42 -16.93
N VAL A 181 -4.51 19.73 -16.26
CA VAL A 181 -3.20 19.91 -16.90
C VAL A 181 -2.46 18.57 -17.00
N SER A 182 -1.90 18.29 -18.18
CA SER A 182 -1.06 17.13 -18.39
C SER A 182 0.27 17.52 -19.04
N PHE A 183 1.33 16.83 -18.68
CA PHE A 183 2.69 17.07 -19.15
C PHE A 183 3.41 15.72 -19.32
N SER A 184 4.50 15.71 -20.09
CA SER A 184 5.27 14.49 -20.34
C SER A 184 6.69 14.81 -20.79
N GLY A 185 7.55 13.82 -20.73
CA GLY A 185 8.94 13.87 -21.21
C GLY A 185 9.93 13.37 -20.18
N ASP A 186 11.20 13.45 -20.53
CA ASP A 186 12.31 13.00 -19.69
C ASP A 186 12.44 13.84 -18.40
N TRP A 187 12.11 15.14 -18.48
CA TRP A 187 12.12 16.01 -17.30
C TRP A 187 11.06 15.58 -16.26
N VAL A 188 9.90 15.07 -16.72
CA VAL A 188 8.84 14.55 -15.84
C VAL A 188 9.33 13.29 -15.14
N TRP A 189 10.07 12.43 -15.84
CA TRP A 189 10.66 11.24 -15.26
C TRP A 189 11.69 11.62 -14.18
N ARG A 190 12.61 12.57 -14.46
CA ARG A 190 13.58 13.05 -13.47
C ARG A 190 12.91 13.67 -12.25
N TRP A 191 11.83 14.40 -12.47
CA TRP A 191 11.04 14.97 -11.37
C TRP A 191 10.40 13.89 -10.51
N LYS A 192 9.74 12.89 -11.15
CA LYS A 192 9.21 11.72 -10.46
C LYS A 192 10.29 11.00 -9.67
N ASP A 193 11.41 10.67 -10.29
CA ASP A 193 12.54 9.99 -9.68
C ASP A 193 13.07 10.74 -8.45
N SER A 194 13.20 12.07 -8.53
CA SER A 194 13.58 12.91 -7.40
C SER A 194 12.56 12.87 -6.25
N ILE A 195 11.26 12.83 -6.54
CA ILE A 195 10.21 12.73 -5.52
C ILE A 195 10.28 11.36 -4.84
N ASP A 196 10.36 10.29 -5.64
CA ASP A 196 10.42 8.92 -5.14
C ASP A 196 11.71 8.69 -4.32
N ALA A 197 12.86 9.17 -4.79
CA ALA A 197 14.12 9.09 -4.07
C ALA A 197 14.07 9.81 -2.71
N LYS A 198 13.50 11.02 -2.66
CA LYS A 198 13.32 11.76 -1.41
C LYS A 198 12.38 11.05 -0.44
N PHE A 199 11.34 10.42 -0.97
CA PHE A 199 10.41 9.63 -0.15
C PHE A 199 11.11 8.39 0.43
N MET A 200 11.80 7.62 -0.41
CA MET A 200 12.53 6.43 0.01
C MET A 200 13.66 6.72 0.99
N HIS A 201 14.33 7.88 0.85
CA HIS A 201 15.38 8.30 1.75
C HIS A 201 14.93 8.40 3.21
N LYS A 202 13.67 8.78 3.47
CA LYS A 202 13.10 8.82 4.81
C LYS A 202 13.04 7.45 5.51
N PHE A 203 13.03 6.36 4.72
CA PHE A 203 12.96 4.99 5.23
C PHE A 203 14.32 4.27 5.19
N SER A 204 15.25 4.76 4.39
CA SER A 204 16.60 4.20 4.31
C SER A 204 17.56 4.78 5.36
N GLN A 205 17.29 5.99 5.81
CA GLN A 205 18.01 6.63 6.90
C GLN A 205 17.06 6.80 8.08
N LEU A 206 16.79 5.71 8.77
CA LEU A 206 16.08 5.79 10.05
C LEU A 206 16.96 6.59 11.02
N PRO A 207 16.37 7.54 11.77
CA PRO A 207 17.12 8.22 12.82
C PRO A 207 17.69 7.15 13.76
N GLU A 208 18.96 7.27 14.11
CA GLU A 208 19.50 6.47 15.19
C GLU A 208 18.57 6.68 16.38
N LEU A 209 17.91 5.61 16.82
CA LEU A 209 17.18 5.60 18.07
C LEU A 209 18.21 5.68 19.19
N SER A 210 18.89 6.81 19.30
CA SER A 210 19.48 7.18 20.57
C SER A 210 18.29 7.35 21.53
N MET A 211 17.96 6.26 22.22
CA MET A 211 17.02 6.35 23.33
C MET A 211 17.57 7.41 24.26
N PRO A 212 16.93 8.58 24.39
CA PRO A 212 17.36 9.52 25.42
C PRO A 212 17.34 8.75 26.73
N ALA A 213 18.37 8.90 27.53
CA ALA A 213 18.37 8.40 28.90
C ALA A 213 17.14 8.98 29.59
N GLY A 214 16.13 8.14 29.83
CA GLY A 214 14.78 8.55 30.19
C GLY A 214 13.91 8.70 28.92
N ALA A 215 13.17 7.65 28.53
CA ALA A 215 12.13 7.78 27.54
C ALA A 215 11.17 8.87 28.02
N ILE A 216 11.00 9.93 27.22
CA ILE A 216 9.97 10.94 27.49
C ILE A 216 8.64 10.26 27.18
N VAL A 217 8.17 9.49 28.15
CA VAL A 217 6.77 9.05 28.15
C VAL A 217 5.97 10.30 28.51
N ASP A 218 4.97 10.64 27.69
CA ASP A 218 4.08 11.74 28.04
C ASP A 218 3.48 11.46 29.43
N PRO A 219 3.71 12.30 30.44
CA PRO A 219 3.26 12.04 31.82
C PRO A 219 1.75 11.82 31.93
N LEU A 220 0.98 12.33 30.95
CA LEU A 220 -0.47 12.16 30.87
C LEU A 220 -0.90 10.76 30.40
N LEU A 221 0.03 9.99 29.81
CA LEU A 221 -0.21 8.62 29.34
C LEU A 221 0.31 7.56 30.33
N ILE A 222 0.94 7.98 31.42
CA ILE A 222 1.39 7.07 32.47
C ILE A 222 0.19 6.72 33.34
N ALA A 223 -0.10 5.44 33.48
CA ALA A 223 -1.15 4.98 34.38
C ALA A 223 -0.82 5.36 35.85
N ASP A 224 -1.85 5.68 36.67
CA ASP A 224 -1.63 6.19 38.01
C ASP A 224 -0.84 5.23 38.92
N HIS A 225 -0.92 3.92 38.69
CA HIS A 225 -0.13 2.94 39.41
C HIS A 225 1.37 2.92 39.02
N GLU A 226 1.69 3.37 37.77
CA GLU A 226 3.06 3.44 37.26
C GLU A 226 3.77 4.74 37.73
N LYS A 227 3.02 5.76 38.13
CA LYS A 227 3.58 7.04 38.61
C LYS A 227 4.36 6.88 39.93
N ASN A 228 4.04 5.86 40.71
CA ASN A 228 4.64 5.58 42.00
C ASN A 228 5.76 4.52 41.97
N GLU A 229 5.93 3.83 40.86
CA GLU A 229 7.06 2.91 40.68
C GLU A 229 8.29 3.71 40.23
N GLN A 230 9.39 3.64 41.00
CA GLN A 230 10.69 4.13 40.56
C GLN A 230 11.00 3.47 39.22
N HIS A 231 11.16 4.25 38.19
CA HIS A 231 11.37 3.80 36.83
C HIS A 231 12.66 2.96 36.78
N ASP A 232 12.53 1.65 36.90
CA ASP A 232 13.61 0.71 36.60
C ASP A 232 13.77 0.65 35.08
N PRO A 233 14.87 1.17 34.50
CA PRO A 233 15.10 1.15 33.07
C PRO A 233 15.17 -0.28 32.48
N LEU A 234 15.29 -1.30 33.34
CA LEU A 234 15.29 -2.71 32.95
C LEU A 234 13.89 -3.33 32.85
N LYS A 235 12.85 -2.68 33.39
CA LYS A 235 11.45 -3.13 33.32
C LYS A 235 10.70 -2.62 32.05
N ARG A 236 11.40 -2.28 30.99
CA ARG A 236 10.76 -1.91 29.73
C ARG A 236 10.03 -3.10 29.15
N CYS A 237 8.82 -2.85 28.61
CA CYS A 237 8.11 -3.84 27.80
C CYS A 237 9.04 -4.38 26.73
N THR A 238 9.47 -5.62 26.87
CA THR A 238 10.34 -6.30 25.91
C THR A 238 9.59 -6.83 24.69
N GLY A 239 8.26 -6.60 24.62
CA GLY A 239 7.42 -7.11 23.55
C GLY A 239 7.83 -6.69 22.13
N CYS A 240 8.31 -5.44 21.96
CA CYS A 240 8.82 -4.96 20.68
C CYS A 240 10.34 -4.90 20.61
N GLY A 241 11.02 -4.61 21.73
CA GLY A 241 12.49 -4.51 21.81
C GLY A 241 13.19 -5.81 22.19
N GLY A 242 12.46 -6.80 22.69
CA GLY A 242 12.98 -8.11 23.07
C GLY A 242 12.84 -9.18 22.00
N LYS A 243 12.51 -8.81 20.78
CA LYS A 243 12.53 -9.76 19.66
C LYS A 243 13.97 -10.19 19.43
N VAL A 244 14.21 -11.48 19.69
CA VAL A 244 15.48 -12.12 19.37
C VAL A 244 15.74 -11.93 17.86
N GLY A 245 16.91 -11.46 17.49
CA GLY A 245 17.26 -11.34 16.07
C GLY A 245 17.09 -12.68 15.35
N ALA A 246 16.67 -12.66 14.09
CA ALA A 246 16.37 -13.87 13.32
C ALA A 246 17.52 -14.90 13.37
N ALA A 247 18.78 -14.44 13.39
CA ALA A 247 19.95 -15.31 13.49
C ALA A 247 20.04 -16.07 14.83
N VAL A 248 19.73 -15.38 15.95
CA VAL A 248 19.74 -16.01 17.29
C VAL A 248 18.55 -16.94 17.46
N LEU A 249 17.37 -16.56 16.95
CA LEU A 249 16.20 -17.44 16.92
C LEU A 249 16.48 -18.71 16.12
N GLN A 250 17.10 -18.58 14.95
CA GLN A 250 17.51 -19.72 14.12
C GLN A 250 18.49 -20.64 14.83
N GLN A 251 19.46 -20.06 15.55
CA GLN A 251 20.42 -20.84 16.33
C GLN A 251 19.73 -21.63 17.45
N VAL A 252 18.83 -21.00 18.21
CA VAL A 252 18.06 -21.66 19.27
C VAL A 252 17.14 -22.75 18.70
N LEU A 253 16.47 -22.50 17.57
CA LEU A 253 15.64 -23.48 16.90
C LEU A 253 16.45 -24.68 16.42
N ASN A 254 17.65 -24.46 15.88
CA ASN A 254 18.54 -25.54 15.45
C ASN A 254 19.03 -26.37 16.66
N GLU A 255 19.33 -25.74 17.79
CA GLU A 255 19.73 -26.43 19.02
C GLU A 255 18.59 -27.26 19.64
N VAL A 256 17.36 -26.76 19.60
CA VAL A 256 16.19 -27.41 20.24
C VAL A 256 15.54 -28.44 19.35
N LEU A 257 15.46 -28.20 18.04
CA LEU A 257 14.73 -29.02 17.06
C LEU A 257 15.65 -29.93 16.22
N GLY A 258 16.97 -29.74 16.28
CA GLY A 258 17.95 -30.38 15.41
C GLY A 258 17.96 -29.81 13.99
N GLU A 259 19.12 -29.85 13.31
CA GLU A 259 19.36 -29.21 12.01
C GLU A 259 18.45 -29.63 10.85
N ALA A 260 17.55 -30.59 11.03
CA ALA A 260 16.80 -31.21 9.93
C ALA A 260 15.34 -30.75 9.78
N SER A 261 14.80 -29.86 10.63
CA SER A 261 13.33 -29.69 10.69
C SER A 261 12.79 -28.30 10.35
N TYR A 262 13.61 -27.30 10.08
CA TYR A 262 13.10 -25.97 9.75
C TYR A 262 13.45 -25.58 8.31
N GLN A 263 12.44 -25.49 7.46
CA GLN A 263 12.53 -24.85 6.13
C GLN A 263 11.86 -23.47 6.18
N PRO A 264 12.52 -22.38 5.70
CA PRO A 264 11.98 -21.01 5.77
C PRO A 264 10.70 -20.78 4.95
N GLN A 265 10.17 -21.77 4.27
CA GLN A 265 8.95 -21.68 3.45
C GLN A 265 7.65 -21.78 4.24
N ASP A 266 7.71 -22.13 5.54
CA ASP A 266 6.51 -22.32 6.38
C ASP A 266 6.15 -21.06 7.22
N ALA A 267 6.87 -19.98 7.05
CA ALA A 267 6.58 -18.70 7.71
C ALA A 267 5.88 -17.74 6.72
N VAL A 268 4.55 -17.84 6.62
CA VAL A 268 3.67 -16.82 6.02
C VAL A 268 3.01 -16.02 7.13
#